data_0d4e895c65296b7ec2c08b87086c15db
#
_entry.id   0d4e895c65296b7ec2c08b87086c15db
#
_cell.length_a   1.000
_cell.length_b   1.000
_cell.length_c   1.000
_cell.angle_alpha   90.00
_cell.angle_beta   90.00
_cell.angle_gamma   90.00
#
_symmetry.space_group_name_H-M   'P 1'
#
loop_
_entity.id
_entity.type
_entity.pdbx_description
1 polymer ?
#
loop_
_entity_poly.entity_id
_entity_poly.type
_entity_poly.pdbx_seq_one_letter_code
_entity_poly.pdbx_strand_id
1 'polypeptide(L)'
;MPTPHPLIASWARSAVVPRNGAFKALGVHEIAAPVIQSLLARAGLDTQQVDAVVMGNALAAGGNPARLLALHAGLSPSCAAYTLDTQCCAGLDAVAMGAALIASGQAHVVVAGGAEAWSRSPIRMHRPLTTGSQAVAYERPAFAPTPEQDPDMLLSAARYAANAGYTRAQQEAYAIESHTRALAHQAVMANEIVPIMGVTHDVYPRALDAMRAARMPLVARTDAAAADDTCALSTLTVSAQADGAAFVLLVSPQACEEFKLSAKATWIAHASIGTAPQTPLLAAELAAQKVLQLAGFNDAKTMRFVELHDAFAVQGLSFSQGLGLRSEQVNPRGGGLSRGHPIGASAAIALVRLLADLENNPQPDMHGLVAVAGAGGLGSAAVIANQSP
;
A
#
# COMPACT_ATOMS: atom_id res chain seq x y z
N MET A 1 -23.75 4.37 -23.41
CA MET A 1 -22.41 3.89 -23.79
C MET A 1 -21.71 3.46 -22.50
N PRO A 2 -20.92 2.39 -22.47
CA PRO A 2 -20.15 2.08 -21.29
C PRO A 2 -19.22 3.27 -20.98
N THR A 3 -19.13 3.65 -19.72
CA THR A 3 -18.23 4.72 -19.28
C THR A 3 -16.79 4.29 -19.58
N PRO A 4 -15.99 5.10 -20.28
CA PRO A 4 -14.62 4.72 -20.61
C PRO A 4 -13.81 4.54 -19.33
N HIS A 5 -12.99 3.51 -19.29
CA HIS A 5 -12.10 3.25 -18.16
C HIS A 5 -11.09 4.38 -17.98
N PRO A 6 -10.82 4.83 -16.75
CA PRO A 6 -9.74 5.76 -16.48
C PRO A 6 -8.38 5.18 -16.90
N LEU A 7 -7.52 6.02 -17.47
CA LEU A 7 -6.21 5.66 -17.94
C LEU A 7 -5.14 6.06 -16.91
N ILE A 8 -4.06 5.32 -16.84
CA ILE A 8 -2.88 5.63 -16.01
C ILE A 8 -1.75 6.05 -16.95
N ALA A 9 -1.34 7.31 -16.87
CA ALA A 9 -0.33 7.90 -17.75
C ALA A 9 1.08 7.85 -17.13
N SER A 10 1.19 7.91 -15.82
CA SER A 10 2.48 7.93 -15.11
C SER A 10 2.35 7.46 -13.68
N TRP A 11 3.48 7.07 -13.08
CA TRP A 11 3.59 6.70 -11.66
C TRP A 11 4.99 6.96 -11.14
N ALA A 12 5.07 7.16 -9.83
CA ALA A 12 6.31 7.32 -9.10
C ALA A 12 6.11 7.02 -7.61
N ARG A 13 7.19 6.69 -6.92
CA ARG A 13 7.22 6.55 -5.47
C ARG A 13 8.52 7.08 -4.87
N SER A 14 8.54 7.37 -3.60
CA SER A 14 9.76 7.51 -2.83
C SER A 14 10.39 6.14 -2.55
N ALA A 15 11.63 6.12 -2.07
CA ALA A 15 12.10 4.99 -1.29
C ALA A 15 11.22 4.82 -0.04
N VAL A 16 11.12 3.58 0.44
CA VAL A 16 10.54 3.28 1.77
C VAL A 16 11.68 3.27 2.78
N VAL A 17 11.53 4.09 3.82
CA VAL A 17 12.55 4.29 4.84
C VAL A 17 11.98 3.92 6.21
N PRO A 18 12.63 3.08 7.00
CA PRO A 18 12.15 2.73 8.34
C PRO A 18 11.92 3.98 9.21
N ARG A 19 10.93 3.90 10.11
CA ARG A 19 10.67 4.92 11.14
C ARG A 19 11.97 5.32 11.84
N ASN A 20 12.16 6.62 12.04
CA ASN A 20 13.38 7.23 12.58
C ASN A 20 14.62 7.11 11.67
N GLY A 21 14.47 6.70 10.42
CA GLY A 21 15.54 6.65 9.43
C GLY A 21 15.82 8.00 8.76
N ALA A 22 16.28 7.97 7.50
CA ALA A 22 16.70 9.17 6.77
C ALA A 22 15.59 10.23 6.61
N PHE A 23 14.30 9.82 6.58
CA PHE A 23 13.17 10.74 6.42
C PHE A 23 12.59 11.26 7.74
N LYS A 24 13.21 10.96 8.89
CA LYS A 24 12.70 11.27 10.24
C LYS A 24 12.35 12.75 10.50
N ALA A 25 12.95 13.67 9.74
CA ALA A 25 12.71 15.11 9.88
C ALA A 25 11.64 15.64 8.93
N LEU A 26 11.23 14.84 7.91
CA LEU A 26 10.31 15.26 6.87
C LEU A 26 8.86 15.04 7.29
N GLY A 27 8.01 16.03 7.01
CA GLY A 27 6.56 15.89 7.05
C GLY A 27 6.05 15.11 5.83
N VAL A 28 4.80 14.63 5.91
CA VAL A 28 4.19 13.82 4.85
C VAL A 28 4.19 14.53 3.49
N HIS A 29 3.93 15.85 3.47
CA HIS A 29 3.93 16.67 2.26
C HIS A 29 5.34 16.86 1.68
N GLU A 30 6.39 16.89 2.52
CA GLU A 30 7.78 17.03 2.07
C GLU A 30 8.31 15.74 1.44
N ILE A 31 7.82 14.56 1.88
CA ILE A 31 8.13 13.27 1.24
C ILE A 31 7.35 13.14 -0.08
N ALA A 32 6.08 13.56 -0.11
CA ALA A 32 5.18 13.32 -1.23
C ALA A 32 5.33 14.30 -2.40
N ALA A 33 5.65 15.58 -2.15
CA ALA A 33 5.71 16.60 -3.18
C ALA A 33 6.74 16.31 -4.29
N PRO A 34 7.98 15.87 -3.98
CA PRO A 34 8.93 15.49 -5.04
C PRO A 34 8.42 14.33 -5.91
N VAL A 35 7.64 13.40 -5.32
CA VAL A 35 7.04 12.29 -6.05
C VAL A 35 6.01 12.78 -7.05
N ILE A 36 5.10 13.70 -6.65
CA ILE A 36 4.11 14.30 -7.55
C ILE A 36 4.79 15.11 -8.65
N GLN A 37 5.78 15.93 -8.32
CA GLN A 37 6.53 16.73 -9.29
C GLN A 37 7.22 15.85 -10.34
N SER A 38 7.87 14.76 -9.90
CA SER A 38 8.50 13.79 -10.80
C SER A 38 7.47 13.05 -11.67
N LEU A 39 6.34 12.67 -11.10
CA LEU A 39 5.23 12.02 -11.77
C LEU A 39 4.71 12.87 -12.95
N LEU A 40 4.45 14.16 -12.70
CA LEU A 40 3.97 15.11 -13.70
C LEU A 40 5.04 15.39 -14.77
N ALA A 41 6.28 15.59 -14.36
CA ALA A 41 7.41 15.80 -15.28
C ALA A 41 7.61 14.60 -16.22
N ARG A 42 7.49 13.36 -15.73
CA ARG A 42 7.55 12.14 -16.55
C ARG A 42 6.43 12.06 -17.59
N ALA A 43 5.26 12.59 -17.28
CA ALA A 43 4.13 12.67 -18.19
C ALA A 43 4.20 13.87 -19.15
N GLY A 44 5.07 14.85 -18.90
CA GLY A 44 5.11 16.11 -19.63
C GLY A 44 3.92 17.03 -19.35
N LEU A 45 3.30 16.91 -18.16
CA LEU A 45 2.11 17.64 -17.76
C LEU A 45 2.47 18.77 -16.79
N ASP A 46 1.88 19.95 -17.00
CA ASP A 46 2.05 21.10 -16.11
C ASP A 46 1.27 20.90 -14.81
N THR A 47 1.83 21.38 -13.70
CA THR A 47 1.19 21.32 -12.36
C THR A 47 -0.17 22.02 -12.30
N GLN A 48 -0.39 23.03 -13.17
CA GLN A 48 -1.64 23.78 -13.23
C GLN A 48 -2.78 23.03 -13.92
N GLN A 49 -2.49 21.89 -14.57
CA GLN A 49 -3.48 21.06 -15.28
C GLN A 49 -4.10 19.95 -14.43
N VAL A 50 -3.72 19.86 -13.15
CA VAL A 50 -4.25 18.86 -12.23
C VAL A 50 -5.55 19.36 -11.60
N ASP A 51 -6.66 18.63 -11.82
CA ASP A 51 -7.97 18.97 -11.29
C ASP A 51 -8.11 18.58 -9.82
N ALA A 52 -7.55 17.43 -9.43
CA ALA A 52 -7.68 16.92 -8.07
C ALA A 52 -6.47 16.11 -7.59
N VAL A 53 -6.21 16.17 -6.28
CA VAL A 53 -5.34 15.25 -5.53
C VAL A 53 -6.18 14.42 -4.58
N VAL A 54 -6.05 13.10 -4.64
CA VAL A 54 -6.65 12.17 -3.68
C VAL A 54 -5.54 11.39 -3.00
N MET A 55 -5.40 11.55 -1.69
CA MET A 55 -4.28 10.98 -0.93
C MET A 55 -4.74 10.13 0.25
N GLY A 56 -4.31 8.88 0.30
CA GLY A 56 -4.38 8.03 1.48
C GLY A 56 -3.38 8.48 2.54
N ASN A 57 -3.85 8.66 3.77
CA ASN A 57 -3.02 8.99 4.93
C ASN A 57 -3.76 8.63 6.22
N ALA A 58 -3.15 7.84 7.10
CA ALA A 58 -3.78 7.29 8.30
C ALA A 58 -3.26 7.92 9.61
N LEU A 59 -2.10 8.56 9.60
CA LEU A 59 -1.43 9.02 10.82
C LEU A 59 -1.41 10.55 10.98
N ALA A 60 -2.13 11.29 10.13
CA ALA A 60 -2.13 12.75 10.23
C ALA A 60 -2.87 13.28 11.46
N ALA A 61 -2.58 14.55 11.78
CA ALA A 61 -3.25 15.31 12.82
C ALA A 61 -4.55 16.01 12.35
N GLY A 62 -5.03 15.72 11.13
CA GLY A 62 -6.10 16.49 10.49
C GLY A 62 -5.57 17.64 9.62
N GLY A 63 -6.41 18.61 9.31
CA GLY A 63 -6.02 19.77 8.49
C GLY A 63 -5.91 19.48 6.99
N ASN A 64 -6.46 18.41 6.49
CA ASN A 64 -6.40 17.97 5.10
C ASN A 64 -4.96 17.89 4.54
N PRO A 65 -4.19 16.86 4.87
CA PRO A 65 -2.83 16.67 4.37
C PRO A 65 -2.71 16.68 2.84
N ALA A 66 -3.72 16.20 2.10
CA ALA A 66 -3.73 16.27 0.64
C ALA A 66 -3.73 17.72 0.13
N ARG A 67 -4.45 18.64 0.83
CA ARG A 67 -4.43 20.06 0.44
C ARG A 67 -3.08 20.70 0.71
N LEU A 68 -2.48 20.40 1.87
CA LEU A 68 -1.13 20.87 2.18
C LEU A 68 -0.13 20.36 1.14
N LEU A 69 -0.22 19.09 0.76
CA LEU A 69 0.60 18.48 -0.28
C LEU A 69 0.41 19.16 -1.64
N ALA A 70 -0.83 19.36 -2.10
CA ALA A 70 -1.14 19.97 -3.38
C ALA A 70 -0.48 21.36 -3.50
N LEU A 71 -0.63 22.20 -2.48
CA LEU A 71 -0.01 23.52 -2.45
C LEU A 71 1.53 23.46 -2.38
N HIS A 72 2.08 22.54 -1.58
CA HIS A 72 3.52 22.36 -1.43
C HIS A 72 4.18 21.84 -2.72
N ALA A 73 3.48 20.99 -3.49
CA ALA A 73 3.92 20.48 -4.78
C ALA A 73 3.82 21.51 -5.92
N GLY A 74 3.23 22.69 -5.67
CA GLY A 74 3.05 23.75 -6.65
C GLY A 74 1.86 23.55 -7.59
N LEU A 75 0.87 22.73 -7.20
CA LEU A 75 -0.35 22.57 -7.98
C LEU A 75 -1.23 23.83 -7.88
N SER A 76 -2.14 23.98 -8.84
CA SER A 76 -3.07 25.12 -8.85
C SER A 76 -3.83 25.26 -7.53
N PRO A 77 -4.02 26.49 -7.02
CA PRO A 77 -4.93 26.72 -5.89
C PRO A 77 -6.37 26.24 -6.15
N SER A 78 -6.79 26.11 -7.40
CA SER A 78 -8.09 25.55 -7.81
C SER A 78 -8.15 24.03 -7.75
N CYS A 79 -7.01 23.33 -7.63
CA CYS A 79 -6.94 21.89 -7.51
C CYS A 79 -7.71 21.42 -6.26
N ALA A 80 -8.70 20.56 -6.45
CA ALA A 80 -9.42 19.93 -5.34
C ALA A 80 -8.49 18.96 -4.59
N ALA A 81 -8.70 18.79 -3.28
CA ALA A 81 -7.83 17.92 -2.49
C ALA A 81 -8.62 17.11 -1.46
N TYR A 82 -8.42 15.80 -1.46
CA TYR A 82 -9.13 14.85 -0.60
C TYR A 82 -8.11 13.98 0.14
N THR A 83 -8.29 13.85 1.45
CA THR A 83 -7.54 12.89 2.27
C THR A 83 -8.46 11.76 2.70
N LEU A 84 -8.05 10.53 2.44
CA LEU A 84 -8.76 9.31 2.83
C LEU A 84 -8.01 8.59 3.93
N ASP A 85 -8.77 8.06 4.90
CA ASP A 85 -8.27 7.11 5.88
C ASP A 85 -9.13 5.84 5.85
N THR A 86 -8.65 4.83 5.17
CA THR A 86 -9.09 3.43 5.22
C THR A 86 -7.91 2.56 5.66
N GLN A 87 -7.09 3.09 6.57
CA GLN A 87 -5.89 2.47 7.11
C GLN A 87 -4.93 2.04 5.99
N CYS A 88 -4.44 0.79 6.00
CA CYS A 88 -3.50 0.29 5.00
C CYS A 88 -4.06 0.26 3.57
N CYS A 89 -5.39 0.29 3.42
CA CYS A 89 -6.08 0.36 2.13
C CYS A 89 -6.09 1.77 1.52
N ALA A 90 -5.85 2.81 2.31
CA ALA A 90 -6.11 4.20 1.97
C ALA A 90 -5.47 4.64 0.64
N GLY A 91 -4.25 4.21 0.34
CA GLY A 91 -3.56 4.57 -0.89
C GLY A 91 -4.22 4.00 -2.14
N LEU A 92 -4.73 2.77 -2.11
CA LEU A 92 -5.44 2.16 -3.23
C LEU A 92 -6.87 2.69 -3.37
N ASP A 93 -7.57 2.88 -2.24
CA ASP A 93 -8.90 3.48 -2.22
C ASP A 93 -8.87 4.94 -2.72
N ALA A 94 -7.78 5.67 -2.45
CA ALA A 94 -7.56 7.01 -3.01
C ALA A 94 -7.46 6.98 -4.55
N VAL A 95 -6.77 5.98 -5.11
CA VAL A 95 -6.71 5.79 -6.57
C VAL A 95 -8.09 5.43 -7.12
N ALA A 96 -8.83 4.56 -6.44
CA ALA A 96 -10.20 4.21 -6.83
C ALA A 96 -11.14 5.42 -6.79
N MET A 97 -11.03 6.29 -5.77
CA MET A 97 -11.79 7.54 -5.73
C MET A 97 -11.41 8.48 -6.87
N GLY A 98 -10.11 8.61 -7.18
CA GLY A 98 -9.66 9.38 -8.34
C GLY A 98 -10.22 8.85 -9.65
N ALA A 99 -10.23 7.53 -9.83
CA ALA A 99 -10.84 6.87 -10.97
C ALA A 99 -12.35 7.14 -11.07
N ALA A 100 -13.06 7.16 -9.93
CA ALA A 100 -14.49 7.49 -9.89
C ALA A 100 -14.77 8.96 -10.24
N LEU A 101 -13.93 9.91 -9.82
CA LEU A 101 -14.04 11.32 -10.22
C LEU A 101 -13.92 11.48 -11.74
N ILE A 102 -13.00 10.74 -12.37
CA ILE A 102 -12.86 10.72 -13.84
C ILE A 102 -14.09 10.07 -14.50
N ALA A 103 -14.48 8.89 -14.04
CA ALA A 103 -15.62 8.16 -14.62
C ALA A 103 -16.94 8.93 -14.53
N SER A 104 -17.11 9.77 -13.49
CA SER A 104 -18.29 10.65 -13.32
C SER A 104 -18.18 11.99 -14.07
N GLY A 105 -17.05 12.29 -14.73
CA GLY A 105 -16.81 13.55 -15.42
C GLY A 105 -16.57 14.76 -14.50
N GLN A 106 -16.33 14.53 -13.21
CA GLN A 106 -16.01 15.60 -12.23
C GLN A 106 -14.56 16.08 -12.32
N ALA A 107 -13.67 15.26 -12.87
CA ALA A 107 -12.27 15.57 -13.11
C ALA A 107 -11.78 14.87 -14.37
N HIS A 108 -10.73 15.38 -14.99
CA HIS A 108 -10.08 14.80 -16.15
C HIS A 108 -8.63 14.41 -15.90
N VAL A 109 -7.98 15.07 -14.95
CA VAL A 109 -6.58 14.85 -14.54
C VAL A 109 -6.52 14.74 -13.02
N VAL A 110 -6.22 13.58 -12.50
CA VAL A 110 -6.19 13.31 -11.04
C VAL A 110 -4.85 12.69 -10.63
N VAL A 111 -4.20 13.28 -9.66
CA VAL A 111 -3.08 12.67 -8.95
C VAL A 111 -3.63 11.91 -7.75
N ALA A 112 -3.45 10.59 -7.73
CA ALA A 112 -4.00 9.75 -6.68
C ALA A 112 -2.97 8.75 -6.14
N GLY A 113 -3.03 8.46 -4.85
CA GLY A 113 -2.09 7.55 -4.21
C GLY A 113 -2.09 7.69 -2.70
N GLY A 114 -0.90 7.61 -2.08
CA GLY A 114 -0.81 7.74 -0.63
C GLY A 114 0.57 8.16 -0.15
N ALA A 115 0.60 8.70 1.04
CA ALA A 115 1.83 9.11 1.71
C ALA A 115 1.69 8.94 3.23
N GLU A 116 2.78 8.56 3.87
CA GLU A 116 2.85 8.44 5.32
C GLU A 116 4.21 8.87 5.84
N ALA A 117 4.22 9.63 6.92
CA ALA A 117 5.40 10.00 7.68
C ALA A 117 5.25 9.49 9.13
N TRP A 118 5.50 8.20 9.33
CA TRP A 118 5.38 7.60 10.66
C TRP A 118 6.30 8.27 11.66
N SER A 119 7.50 8.63 11.22
CA SER A 119 8.49 9.33 12.04
C SER A 119 8.01 10.70 12.54
N ARG A 120 7.03 11.31 11.85
CA ARG A 120 6.45 12.63 12.15
C ARG A 120 4.97 12.55 12.51
N SER A 121 4.43 11.35 12.77
CA SER A 121 3.07 11.22 13.23
C SER A 121 2.84 11.98 14.54
N PRO A 122 1.68 12.60 14.72
CA PRO A 122 1.37 13.37 15.94
C PRO A 122 1.27 12.45 17.15
N ILE A 123 1.59 13.00 18.33
CA ILE A 123 1.26 12.37 19.60
C ILE A 123 -0.25 12.55 19.82
N ARG A 124 -0.99 11.44 19.97
CA ARG A 124 -2.42 11.41 20.16
C ARG A 124 -2.77 11.30 21.64
N MET A 125 -3.73 12.09 22.09
CA MET A 125 -4.15 12.10 23.49
C MET A 125 -5.67 12.21 23.59
N HIS A 126 -6.29 11.42 24.47
CA HIS A 126 -7.68 11.61 24.84
C HIS A 126 -7.85 12.87 25.70
N ARG A 127 -8.88 13.66 25.41
CA ARG A 127 -9.26 14.78 26.29
C ARG A 127 -9.74 14.23 27.63
N PRO A 128 -9.33 14.86 28.75
CA PRO A 128 -9.87 14.52 30.06
C PRO A 128 -11.39 14.69 30.11
N LEU A 129 -12.08 13.76 30.76
CA LEU A 129 -13.53 13.84 30.99
C LEU A 129 -13.89 14.79 32.11
N THR A 130 -12.98 15.03 33.06
CA THR A 130 -13.18 15.91 34.22
C THR A 130 -12.11 16.98 34.25
N THR A 131 -12.50 18.20 34.72
CA THR A 131 -11.56 19.30 34.91
C THR A 131 -10.47 18.91 35.90
N GLY A 132 -9.22 19.15 35.56
CA GLY A 132 -8.05 18.82 36.38
C GLY A 132 -7.46 17.44 36.20
N SER A 133 -8.11 16.53 35.45
CA SER A 133 -7.47 15.26 35.05
C SER A 133 -6.49 15.46 33.91
N GLN A 134 -5.48 14.59 33.85
CA GLN A 134 -4.49 14.61 32.79
C GLN A 134 -5.01 13.94 31.52
N ALA A 135 -4.57 14.44 30.35
CA ALA A 135 -4.79 13.78 29.08
C ALA A 135 -3.98 12.47 29.00
N VAL A 136 -4.58 11.42 28.45
CA VAL A 136 -3.96 10.09 28.32
C VAL A 136 -3.53 9.89 26.88
N ALA A 137 -2.22 9.66 26.68
CA ALA A 137 -1.66 9.36 25.36
C ALA A 137 -2.05 7.95 24.89
N TYR A 138 -2.24 7.80 23.57
CA TYR A 138 -2.45 6.50 22.94
C TYR A 138 -1.69 6.43 21.61
N GLU A 139 -1.09 5.28 21.33
CA GLU A 139 -0.39 5.02 20.06
C GLU A 139 -1.37 4.45 19.01
N ARG A 140 -2.23 3.52 19.43
CA ARG A 140 -3.17 2.80 18.57
C ARG A 140 -4.59 3.35 18.77
N PRO A 141 -5.23 3.88 17.73
CA PRO A 141 -6.67 4.17 17.79
C PRO A 141 -7.47 2.85 17.81
N ALA A 142 -8.72 2.92 18.25
CA ALA A 142 -9.66 1.81 18.11
C ALA A 142 -10.03 1.63 16.63
N PHE A 143 -10.06 0.38 16.17
CA PHE A 143 -10.48 0.00 14.82
C PHE A 143 -11.85 -0.69 14.81
N ALA A 144 -12.35 -1.08 15.98
CA ALA A 144 -13.69 -1.62 16.17
C ALA A 144 -14.26 -1.14 17.52
N PRO A 145 -15.60 -1.18 17.71
CA PRO A 145 -16.26 -0.51 18.84
C PRO A 145 -16.03 -1.19 20.19
N THR A 146 -15.72 -2.49 20.22
CA THR A 146 -15.49 -3.23 21.47
C THR A 146 -14.12 -3.91 21.47
N PRO A 147 -13.50 -4.13 22.66
CA PRO A 147 -12.20 -4.79 22.77
C PRO A 147 -12.18 -6.20 22.15
N GLU A 148 -13.30 -6.95 22.23
CA GLU A 148 -13.42 -8.30 21.67
C GLU A 148 -13.40 -8.28 20.14
N GLN A 149 -13.86 -7.20 19.53
CA GLN A 149 -13.85 -6.98 18.09
C GLN A 149 -12.56 -6.30 17.61
N ASP A 150 -11.76 -5.75 18.53
CA ASP A 150 -10.56 -4.97 18.24
C ASP A 150 -9.29 -5.57 18.87
N PRO A 151 -8.94 -6.82 18.54
CA PRO A 151 -7.74 -7.44 19.08
C PRO A 151 -6.48 -6.69 18.63
N ASP A 152 -5.41 -6.87 19.39
CA ASP A 152 -4.08 -6.48 18.93
C ASP A 152 -3.74 -7.18 17.60
N MET A 153 -3.22 -6.42 16.64
CA MET A 153 -2.98 -6.91 15.27
C MET A 153 -1.93 -8.04 15.24
N LEU A 154 -0.89 -7.94 16.08
CA LEU A 154 0.15 -8.98 16.18
C LEU A 154 -0.43 -10.25 16.77
N LEU A 155 -1.24 -10.11 17.82
CA LEU A 155 -1.91 -11.25 18.46
C LEU A 155 -2.94 -11.90 17.52
N SER A 156 -3.69 -11.10 16.76
CA SER A 156 -4.62 -11.60 15.73
C SER A 156 -3.89 -12.44 14.68
N ALA A 157 -2.75 -11.95 14.17
CA ALA A 157 -1.95 -12.68 13.20
C ALA A 157 -1.32 -13.95 13.77
N ALA A 158 -0.85 -13.93 15.05
CA ALA A 158 -0.31 -15.11 15.72
C ALA A 158 -1.38 -16.17 15.94
N ARG A 159 -2.58 -15.78 16.38
CA ARG A 159 -3.73 -16.68 16.53
C ARG A 159 -4.13 -17.32 15.20
N TYR A 160 -4.16 -16.52 14.14
CA TYR A 160 -4.45 -17.04 12.81
C TYR A 160 -3.37 -18.03 12.36
N ALA A 161 -2.07 -17.72 12.55
CA ALA A 161 -0.97 -18.62 12.21
C ALA A 161 -1.12 -19.98 12.92
N ALA A 162 -1.42 -19.96 14.21
CA ALA A 162 -1.62 -21.18 14.99
C ALA A 162 -2.84 -21.98 14.53
N ASN A 163 -3.98 -21.32 14.31
CA ASN A 163 -5.22 -21.98 13.89
C ASN A 163 -5.12 -22.59 12.49
N ALA A 164 -4.39 -21.95 11.58
CA ALA A 164 -4.18 -22.40 10.21
C ALA A 164 -2.94 -23.31 10.04
N GLY A 165 -2.15 -23.51 11.10
CA GLY A 165 -0.98 -24.40 11.10
C GLY A 165 0.26 -23.81 10.40
N TYR A 166 0.36 -22.48 10.25
CA TYR A 166 1.55 -21.82 9.68
C TYR A 166 2.65 -21.72 10.72
N THR A 167 3.69 -22.52 10.58
CA THR A 167 4.81 -22.53 11.51
C THR A 167 5.66 -21.26 11.40
N ARG A 168 6.37 -20.90 12.47
CA ARG A 168 7.37 -19.84 12.49
C ARG A 168 8.41 -20.01 11.38
N ALA A 169 8.89 -21.24 11.16
CA ALA A 169 9.88 -21.54 10.11
C ALA A 169 9.34 -21.23 8.70
N GLN A 170 8.07 -21.56 8.41
CA GLN A 170 7.44 -21.20 7.13
C GLN A 170 7.29 -19.68 6.97
N GLN A 171 6.87 -18.99 8.01
CA GLN A 171 6.75 -17.53 8.01
C GLN A 171 8.12 -16.84 7.82
N GLU A 172 9.16 -17.31 8.50
CA GLU A 172 10.52 -16.78 8.36
C GLU A 172 11.10 -17.08 6.96
N ALA A 173 10.85 -18.26 6.40
CA ALA A 173 11.26 -18.59 5.02
C ALA A 173 10.61 -17.64 3.99
N TYR A 174 9.31 -17.36 4.14
CA TYR A 174 8.60 -16.39 3.28
C TYR A 174 9.22 -14.98 3.39
N ALA A 175 9.54 -14.53 4.60
CA ALA A 175 10.17 -13.23 4.82
C ALA A 175 11.59 -13.17 4.23
N ILE A 176 12.41 -14.22 4.40
CA ILE A 176 13.76 -14.32 3.79
C ILE A 176 13.66 -14.21 2.28
N GLU A 177 12.71 -14.93 1.66
CA GLU A 177 12.50 -14.87 0.22
C GLU A 177 12.11 -13.47 -0.24
N SER A 178 11.21 -12.77 0.47
CA SER A 178 10.84 -11.39 0.19
C SER A 178 12.06 -10.45 0.20
N HIS A 179 12.91 -10.54 1.20
CA HIS A 179 14.15 -9.76 1.28
C HIS A 179 15.14 -10.10 0.16
N THR A 180 15.30 -11.37 -0.16
CA THR A 180 16.20 -11.86 -1.22
C THR A 180 15.77 -11.30 -2.58
N ARG A 181 14.48 -11.37 -2.89
CA ARG A 181 13.89 -10.78 -4.11
C ARG A 181 14.10 -9.29 -4.19
N ALA A 182 13.87 -8.55 -3.09
CA ALA A 182 14.04 -7.11 -3.06
C ALA A 182 15.50 -6.70 -3.33
N LEU A 183 16.47 -7.39 -2.77
CA LEU A 183 17.90 -7.15 -3.03
C LEU A 183 18.27 -7.48 -4.48
N ALA A 184 17.81 -8.60 -5.02
CA ALA A 184 18.12 -9.03 -6.38
C ALA A 184 17.58 -8.05 -7.45
N HIS A 185 16.50 -7.32 -7.16
CA HIS A 185 15.85 -6.42 -8.11
C HIS A 185 16.03 -4.93 -7.78
N GLN A 186 16.88 -4.59 -6.82
CA GLN A 186 17.07 -3.21 -6.34
C GLN A 186 17.39 -2.22 -7.47
N ALA A 187 18.23 -2.61 -8.42
CA ALA A 187 18.61 -1.76 -9.55
C ALA A 187 17.44 -1.44 -10.49
N VAL A 188 16.58 -2.43 -10.77
CA VAL A 188 15.39 -2.22 -11.63
C VAL A 188 14.35 -1.36 -10.92
N MET A 189 14.15 -1.56 -9.61
CA MET A 189 13.22 -0.76 -8.80
C MET A 189 13.65 0.70 -8.66
N ALA A 190 14.92 1.04 -8.88
CA ALA A 190 15.38 2.43 -8.84
C ALA A 190 14.68 3.33 -9.88
N ASN A 191 14.19 2.78 -10.99
CA ASN A 191 13.51 3.55 -12.04
C ASN A 191 12.16 4.14 -11.58
N GLU A 192 11.50 3.54 -10.62
CA GLU A 192 10.24 4.02 -10.05
C GLU A 192 10.44 4.95 -8.85
N ILE A 193 11.65 4.94 -8.26
CA ILE A 193 11.98 5.70 -7.05
C ILE A 193 12.47 7.11 -7.41
N VAL A 194 11.86 8.09 -6.76
CA VAL A 194 12.32 9.48 -6.81
C VAL A 194 13.32 9.69 -5.66
N PRO A 195 14.56 10.12 -5.96
CA PRO A 195 15.54 10.40 -4.93
C PRO A 195 15.11 11.52 -4.00
N ILE A 196 15.11 11.27 -2.68
CA ILE A 196 14.82 12.27 -1.65
C ILE A 196 15.96 12.21 -0.63
N MET A 197 16.57 13.34 -0.31
CA MET A 197 17.75 13.42 0.59
C MET A 197 18.88 12.44 0.22
N GLY A 198 19.05 12.14 -1.07
CA GLY A 198 20.07 11.19 -1.54
C GLY A 198 19.72 9.70 -1.38
N VAL A 199 18.52 9.38 -0.85
CA VAL A 199 18.04 8.00 -0.76
C VAL A 199 17.41 7.59 -2.10
N THR A 200 17.98 6.58 -2.75
CA THR A 200 17.63 6.11 -4.10
C THR A 200 17.08 4.69 -4.14
N HIS A 201 16.94 4.03 -3.00
CA HIS A 201 16.46 2.65 -2.89
C HIS A 201 15.78 2.41 -1.55
N ASP A 202 14.96 1.37 -1.48
CA ASP A 202 14.33 0.95 -0.22
C ASP A 202 15.42 0.52 0.78
N VAL A 203 15.35 1.02 2.01
CA VAL A 203 16.46 0.92 2.97
C VAL A 203 16.42 -0.38 3.80
N TYR A 204 15.23 -0.99 3.93
CA TYR A 204 15.00 -2.12 4.83
C TYR A 204 15.43 -3.49 4.28
N PRO A 205 15.49 -3.77 2.95
CA PRO A 205 15.95 -5.05 2.43
C PRO A 205 17.36 -5.40 2.90
N ARG A 206 17.56 -6.63 3.37
CA ARG A 206 18.83 -7.11 3.89
C ARG A 206 19.04 -8.59 3.64
N ALA A 207 20.31 -9.01 3.56
CA ALA A 207 20.66 -10.43 3.42
C ALA A 207 20.38 -11.18 4.73
N LEU A 208 19.55 -12.21 4.63
CA LEU A 208 19.09 -13.05 5.74
C LEU A 208 19.24 -14.52 5.38
N ASP A 209 19.50 -15.34 6.38
CA ASP A 209 19.49 -16.79 6.34
C ASP A 209 18.64 -17.36 7.48
N ALA A 210 18.35 -18.65 7.43
CA ALA A 210 17.52 -19.32 8.43
C ALA A 210 18.11 -19.24 9.85
N MET A 211 19.44 -19.24 9.99
CA MET A 211 20.12 -19.14 11.29
C MET A 211 19.92 -17.74 11.92
N ARG A 212 19.99 -16.68 11.11
CA ARG A 212 19.73 -15.31 11.56
C ARG A 212 18.24 -15.12 11.86
N ALA A 213 17.36 -15.63 11.02
CA ALA A 213 15.91 -15.56 11.20
C ALA A 213 15.49 -16.20 12.53
N ALA A 214 15.96 -17.41 12.84
CA ALA A 214 15.64 -18.11 14.07
C ALA A 214 16.05 -17.36 15.37
N ARG A 215 16.98 -16.41 15.27
CA ARG A 215 17.45 -15.56 16.39
C ARG A 215 16.67 -14.25 16.51
N MET A 216 15.75 -13.95 15.57
CA MET A 216 14.96 -12.72 15.64
C MET A 216 14.03 -12.75 16.86
N PRO A 217 13.91 -11.61 17.58
CA PRO A 217 13.00 -11.50 18.72
C PRO A 217 11.57 -11.83 18.33
N LEU A 218 10.85 -12.54 19.20
CA LEU A 218 9.43 -12.76 19.06
C LEU A 218 8.66 -11.50 19.45
N VAL A 219 7.60 -11.20 18.68
CA VAL A 219 6.73 -10.03 18.90
C VAL A 219 5.31 -10.43 19.29
N ALA A 220 4.88 -11.63 18.94
CA ALA A 220 3.59 -12.17 19.36
C ALA A 220 3.61 -13.70 19.46
N ARG A 221 2.85 -14.20 20.43
CA ARG A 221 2.54 -15.62 20.67
C ARG A 221 1.04 -15.78 20.77
N THR A 222 0.54 -17.01 20.64
CA THR A 222 -0.85 -17.32 21.00
C THR A 222 -1.03 -17.28 22.51
N ASP A 223 -2.27 -17.06 22.98
CA ASP A 223 -2.63 -17.05 24.41
C ASP A 223 -2.48 -18.42 25.09
N ALA A 224 -2.13 -19.47 24.36
CA ALA A 224 -1.92 -20.77 24.94
C ALA A 224 -0.79 -20.70 25.99
N ALA A 225 -1.11 -21.05 27.21
CA ALA A 225 -0.19 -21.06 28.36
C ALA A 225 1.01 -22.01 28.19
N ALA A 226 1.09 -22.74 27.11
CA ALA A 226 2.26 -23.49 26.69
C ALA A 226 3.19 -22.53 25.91
N ALA A 227 4.45 -22.51 26.30
CA ALA A 227 5.53 -21.79 25.64
C ALA A 227 5.84 -22.38 24.24
N ASP A 228 4.81 -22.58 23.41
CA ASP A 228 4.95 -23.11 22.06
C ASP A 228 5.18 -21.95 21.07
N ASP A 229 6.43 -21.75 20.72
CA ASP A 229 6.85 -20.76 19.74
C ASP A 229 6.71 -21.24 18.29
N THR A 230 6.11 -22.43 18.07
CA THR A 230 6.01 -23.08 16.75
C THR A 230 5.32 -22.22 15.71
N CYS A 231 4.30 -21.44 16.11
CA CYS A 231 3.55 -20.53 15.21
C CYS A 231 3.70 -19.05 15.60
N ALA A 232 4.66 -18.73 16.47
CA ALA A 232 4.89 -17.35 16.93
C ALA A 232 5.36 -16.44 15.78
N LEU A 233 5.07 -15.15 15.92
CA LEU A 233 5.59 -14.11 15.03
C LEU A 233 6.91 -13.56 15.58
N SER A 234 7.88 -13.39 14.69
CA SER A 234 9.13 -12.68 14.98
C SER A 234 9.13 -11.29 14.35
N THR A 235 10.07 -10.43 14.76
CA THR A 235 10.28 -9.11 14.12
C THR A 235 10.54 -9.19 12.63
N LEU A 236 10.95 -10.35 12.11
CA LEU A 236 11.17 -10.58 10.68
C LEU A 236 9.87 -10.84 9.92
N THR A 237 8.87 -11.43 10.57
CA THR A 237 7.61 -11.86 9.96
C THR A 237 6.52 -10.79 10.03
N VAL A 238 6.88 -9.56 10.44
CA VAL A 238 6.03 -8.37 10.53
C VAL A 238 6.68 -7.23 9.77
N SER A 239 5.90 -6.54 8.93
CA SER A 239 6.39 -5.39 8.18
C SER A 239 6.74 -4.22 9.10
N ALA A 240 7.91 -3.62 8.92
CA ALA A 240 8.39 -2.54 9.78
C ALA A 240 7.65 -1.22 9.54
N GLN A 241 7.38 -0.45 10.60
CA GLN A 241 6.90 0.92 10.49
C GLN A 241 7.84 1.77 9.64
N ALA A 242 7.31 2.53 8.69
CA ALA A 242 8.12 3.24 7.71
C ALA A 242 7.49 4.56 7.24
N ASP A 243 8.32 5.38 6.62
CA ASP A 243 7.98 6.61 5.92
C ASP A 243 8.03 6.35 4.41
N GLY A 244 7.12 6.93 3.63
CA GLY A 244 7.12 6.81 2.18
C GLY A 244 5.89 7.39 1.50
N ALA A 245 5.96 7.51 0.16
CA ALA A 245 4.89 8.03 -0.67
C ALA A 245 4.88 7.33 -2.03
N ALA A 246 3.70 7.16 -2.62
CA ALA A 246 3.51 6.68 -3.99
C ALA A 246 2.25 7.26 -4.61
N PHE A 247 2.34 7.67 -5.87
CA PHE A 247 1.23 8.27 -6.61
C PHE A 247 1.20 7.78 -8.05
N VAL A 248 0.00 7.81 -8.63
CA VAL A 248 -0.27 7.59 -10.04
C VAL A 248 -0.97 8.82 -10.63
N LEU A 249 -0.77 9.06 -11.91
CA LEU A 249 -1.49 10.05 -12.70
C LEU A 249 -2.62 9.36 -13.45
N LEU A 250 -3.85 9.59 -13.01
CA LEU A 250 -5.06 9.15 -13.68
C LEU A 250 -5.53 10.23 -14.64
N VAL A 251 -5.92 9.83 -15.84
CA VAL A 251 -6.43 10.74 -16.86
C VAL A 251 -7.66 10.18 -17.54
N SER A 252 -8.58 11.06 -17.95
CA SER A 252 -9.66 10.68 -18.85
C SER A 252 -9.12 10.47 -20.26
N PRO A 253 -9.78 9.67 -21.13
CA PRO A 253 -9.42 9.60 -22.55
C PRO A 253 -9.36 10.96 -23.23
N GLN A 254 -10.29 11.87 -22.89
CA GLN A 254 -10.30 13.24 -23.41
C GLN A 254 -9.03 14.02 -23.02
N ALA A 255 -8.63 14.00 -21.74
CA ALA A 255 -7.41 14.68 -21.30
C ALA A 255 -6.15 14.02 -21.90
N CYS A 256 -6.17 12.70 -22.10
CA CYS A 256 -5.09 11.98 -22.76
C CYS A 256 -4.86 12.49 -24.20
N GLU A 257 -5.93 12.73 -24.95
CA GLU A 257 -5.88 13.30 -26.30
C GLU A 257 -5.47 14.80 -26.26
N GLU A 258 -6.13 15.60 -25.42
CA GLU A 258 -5.91 17.05 -25.30
C GLU A 258 -4.47 17.40 -24.96
N PHE A 259 -3.89 16.71 -23.96
CA PHE A 259 -2.52 16.95 -23.51
C PHE A 259 -1.49 16.04 -24.17
N LYS A 260 -1.90 15.19 -25.15
CA LYS A 260 -1.04 14.25 -25.89
C LYS A 260 -0.26 13.32 -24.94
N LEU A 261 -0.92 12.82 -23.90
CA LEU A 261 -0.33 11.93 -22.92
C LEU A 261 -0.30 10.49 -23.46
N SER A 262 0.75 9.76 -23.12
CA SER A 262 0.81 8.32 -23.39
C SER A 262 0.19 7.56 -22.23
N ALA A 263 -0.97 6.92 -22.46
CA ALA A 263 -1.54 5.99 -21.50
C ALA A 263 -0.68 4.72 -21.49
N LYS A 264 -0.28 4.29 -20.30
CA LYS A 264 0.58 3.10 -20.09
C LYS A 264 -0.20 1.92 -19.50
N ALA A 265 -1.28 2.20 -18.79
CA ALA A 265 -2.14 1.18 -18.20
C ALA A 265 -3.59 1.67 -18.12
N THR A 266 -4.51 0.71 -17.93
CA THR A 266 -5.93 0.96 -17.74
C THR A 266 -6.37 0.47 -16.37
N TRP A 267 -7.12 1.29 -15.65
CA TRP A 267 -7.80 0.92 -14.42
C TRP A 267 -9.08 0.14 -14.76
N ILE A 268 -9.07 -1.18 -14.56
CA ILE A 268 -10.18 -2.06 -14.99
C ILE A 268 -11.28 -2.13 -13.96
N ALA A 269 -10.93 -2.52 -12.72
CA ALA A 269 -11.90 -2.70 -11.64
C ALA A 269 -11.24 -2.50 -10.28
N HIS A 270 -12.09 -2.21 -9.28
CA HIS A 270 -11.69 -2.09 -7.89
C HIS A 270 -12.78 -2.67 -6.99
N ALA A 271 -12.37 -3.25 -5.87
CA ALA A 271 -13.26 -3.67 -4.79
C ALA A 271 -12.69 -3.25 -3.44
N SER A 272 -13.48 -2.48 -2.68
CA SER A 272 -13.27 -2.25 -1.26
C SER A 272 -14.33 -3.00 -0.48
N ILE A 273 -13.93 -3.68 0.60
CA ILE A 273 -14.79 -4.54 1.42
C ILE A 273 -14.55 -4.35 2.90
N GLY A 274 -15.54 -4.73 3.70
CA GLY A 274 -15.41 -4.94 5.14
C GLY A 274 -15.60 -6.42 5.48
N THR A 275 -14.87 -6.92 6.48
CA THR A 275 -14.98 -8.28 7.00
C THR A 275 -14.95 -8.27 8.53
N ALA A 276 -14.92 -9.45 9.16
CA ALA A 276 -14.76 -9.56 10.59
C ALA A 276 -13.46 -8.89 11.07
N PRO A 277 -13.53 -7.91 11.95
CA PRO A 277 -12.35 -7.14 12.36
C PRO A 277 -11.36 -7.94 13.21
N GLN A 278 -11.78 -9.11 13.73
CA GLN A 278 -10.91 -10.01 14.50
C GLN A 278 -9.84 -10.71 13.66
N THR A 279 -10.07 -10.88 12.34
CA THR A 279 -9.15 -11.53 11.40
C THR A 279 -8.90 -10.65 10.16
N PRO A 280 -8.39 -9.42 10.34
CA PRO A 280 -8.34 -8.43 9.27
C PRO A 280 -7.43 -8.85 8.11
N LEU A 281 -6.42 -9.68 8.37
CA LEU A 281 -5.46 -10.12 7.34
C LEU A 281 -6.13 -10.88 6.17
N LEU A 282 -7.29 -11.52 6.38
CA LEU A 282 -8.02 -12.24 5.34
C LEU A 282 -8.77 -11.33 4.36
N ALA A 283 -8.96 -10.06 4.71
CA ALA A 283 -9.70 -9.12 3.88
C ALA A 283 -9.05 -8.88 2.51
N ALA A 284 -7.72 -9.00 2.39
CA ALA A 284 -7.04 -8.87 1.09
C ALA A 284 -7.45 -9.96 0.09
N GLU A 285 -7.55 -11.22 0.55
CA GLU A 285 -7.98 -12.34 -0.29
C GLU A 285 -9.42 -12.18 -0.76
N LEU A 286 -10.32 -11.82 0.16
CA LEU A 286 -11.73 -11.62 -0.16
C LEU A 286 -11.96 -10.41 -1.09
N ALA A 287 -11.19 -9.33 -0.93
CA ALA A 287 -11.21 -8.21 -1.85
C ALA A 287 -10.69 -8.60 -3.25
N ALA A 288 -9.62 -9.40 -3.30
CA ALA A 288 -9.08 -9.92 -4.56
C ALA A 288 -10.08 -10.82 -5.29
N GLN A 289 -10.75 -11.74 -4.59
CA GLN A 289 -11.81 -12.58 -5.17
C GLN A 289 -12.94 -11.72 -5.73
N LYS A 290 -13.39 -10.71 -4.97
CA LYS A 290 -14.46 -9.81 -5.40
C LYS A 290 -14.08 -8.98 -6.63
N VAL A 291 -12.87 -8.41 -6.68
CA VAL A 291 -12.46 -7.59 -7.83
C VAL A 291 -12.26 -8.42 -9.08
N LEU A 292 -11.76 -9.66 -8.97
CA LEU A 292 -11.63 -10.57 -10.09
C LEU A 292 -13.00 -10.86 -10.72
N GLN A 293 -14.03 -11.13 -9.92
CA GLN A 293 -15.40 -11.32 -10.39
C GLN A 293 -15.94 -10.06 -11.10
N LEU A 294 -15.73 -8.87 -10.52
CA LEU A 294 -16.13 -7.59 -11.12
C LEU A 294 -15.43 -7.33 -12.45
N ALA A 295 -14.18 -7.75 -12.60
CA ALA A 295 -13.41 -7.63 -13.83
C ALA A 295 -13.65 -8.77 -14.84
N GLY A 296 -14.52 -9.74 -14.52
CA GLY A 296 -14.85 -10.86 -15.41
C GLY A 296 -13.84 -12.00 -15.40
N PHE A 297 -12.96 -12.07 -14.41
CA PHE A 297 -11.99 -13.16 -14.25
C PHE A 297 -12.47 -14.22 -13.25
N ASN A 298 -12.30 -15.48 -13.60
CA ASN A 298 -12.70 -16.60 -12.75
C ASN A 298 -11.55 -17.12 -11.86
N ASP A 299 -10.30 -16.76 -12.15
CA ASP A 299 -9.12 -17.30 -11.46
C ASP A 299 -7.99 -16.26 -11.39
N ALA A 300 -7.44 -16.08 -10.20
CA ALA A 300 -6.29 -15.20 -9.96
C ALA A 300 -5.01 -15.66 -10.68
N LYS A 301 -4.92 -16.96 -11.05
CA LYS A 301 -3.77 -17.51 -11.81
C LYS A 301 -3.60 -16.91 -13.19
N THR A 302 -4.65 -16.28 -13.73
CA THR A 302 -4.61 -15.55 -15.00
C THR A 302 -3.90 -14.21 -14.89
N MET A 303 -3.74 -13.69 -13.68
CA MET A 303 -2.98 -12.46 -13.44
C MET A 303 -1.49 -12.72 -13.63
N ARG A 304 -0.85 -11.91 -14.45
CA ARG A 304 0.60 -12.05 -14.75
C ARG A 304 1.46 -11.72 -13.55
N PHE A 305 1.10 -10.66 -12.84
CA PHE A 305 1.74 -10.21 -11.60
C PHE A 305 0.68 -9.94 -10.54
N VAL A 306 1.01 -10.26 -9.31
CA VAL A 306 0.17 -9.99 -8.15
C VAL A 306 1.02 -9.28 -7.11
N GLU A 307 0.66 -8.06 -6.75
CA GLU A 307 1.29 -7.30 -5.68
C GLU A 307 0.37 -7.28 -4.45
N LEU A 308 0.80 -7.93 -3.40
CA LEU A 308 0.16 -7.91 -2.09
C LEU A 308 0.98 -7.01 -1.15
N HIS A 309 0.33 -6.07 -0.47
CA HIS A 309 0.96 -5.51 0.72
C HIS A 309 0.82 -6.52 1.86
N ASP A 310 1.86 -7.32 2.06
CA ASP A 310 1.96 -8.33 3.12
C ASP A 310 2.49 -7.68 4.41
N ALA A 311 1.57 -7.24 5.29
CA ALA A 311 1.94 -6.71 6.60
C ALA A 311 2.48 -7.81 7.54
N PHE A 312 2.08 -9.06 7.31
CA PHE A 312 2.52 -10.26 8.04
C PHE A 312 2.89 -11.36 7.06
N ALA A 313 3.91 -12.17 7.39
CA ALA A 313 4.28 -13.32 6.56
C ALA A 313 3.13 -14.33 6.44
N VAL A 314 2.41 -14.57 7.53
CA VAL A 314 1.23 -15.45 7.53
C VAL A 314 0.13 -14.96 6.58
N GLN A 315 -0.02 -13.65 6.40
CA GLN A 315 -0.95 -13.07 5.43
C GLN A 315 -0.56 -13.43 4.00
N GLY A 316 0.74 -13.30 3.66
CA GLY A 316 1.24 -13.64 2.33
C GLY A 316 1.10 -15.14 2.01
N LEU A 317 1.38 -16.01 2.99
CA LEU A 317 1.19 -17.46 2.87
C LEU A 317 -0.29 -17.82 2.66
N SER A 318 -1.19 -17.27 3.50
CA SER A 318 -2.64 -17.50 3.40
C SER A 318 -3.21 -17.02 2.07
N PHE A 319 -2.89 -15.79 1.67
CA PHE A 319 -3.34 -15.18 0.42
C PHE A 319 -2.92 -16.02 -0.81
N SER A 320 -1.66 -16.43 -0.84
CA SER A 320 -1.14 -17.26 -1.95
C SER A 320 -1.85 -18.61 -2.03
N GLN A 321 -2.06 -19.25 -0.88
CA GLN A 321 -2.76 -20.53 -0.80
C GLN A 321 -4.24 -20.40 -1.17
N GLY A 322 -4.94 -19.39 -0.63
CA GLY A 322 -6.38 -19.19 -0.84
C GLY A 322 -6.73 -18.86 -2.29
N LEU A 323 -5.85 -18.16 -3.01
CA LEU A 323 -6.01 -17.84 -4.43
C LEU A 323 -5.31 -18.86 -5.35
N GLY A 324 -4.67 -19.89 -4.81
CA GLY A 324 -3.95 -20.91 -5.59
C GLY A 324 -2.79 -20.36 -6.42
N LEU A 325 -2.15 -19.27 -5.94
CA LEU A 325 -1.07 -18.59 -6.63
C LEU A 325 0.28 -19.28 -6.35
N ARG A 326 1.16 -19.26 -7.34
CA ARG A 326 2.55 -19.68 -7.16
C ARG A 326 3.35 -18.57 -6.49
N SER A 327 4.37 -18.93 -5.74
CA SER A 327 5.26 -17.99 -5.06
C SER A 327 5.82 -16.91 -6.01
N GLU A 328 6.20 -17.29 -7.23
CA GLU A 328 6.78 -16.37 -8.22
C GLU A 328 5.81 -15.33 -8.77
N GLN A 329 4.50 -15.55 -8.62
CA GLN A 329 3.47 -14.60 -9.08
C GLN A 329 3.21 -13.51 -8.05
N VAL A 330 3.41 -13.80 -6.74
CA VAL A 330 3.13 -12.87 -5.66
C VAL A 330 4.40 -12.15 -5.23
N ASN A 331 4.37 -10.82 -5.25
CA ASN A 331 5.49 -9.97 -4.86
C ASN A 331 6.82 -10.41 -5.51
N PRO A 332 6.91 -10.47 -6.85
CA PRO A 332 8.07 -11.06 -7.56
C PRO A 332 9.39 -10.32 -7.25
N ARG A 333 9.31 -9.10 -6.74
CA ARG A 333 10.48 -8.29 -6.35
C ARG A 333 10.47 -7.90 -4.87
N GLY A 334 9.90 -8.76 -4.01
CA GLY A 334 9.74 -8.53 -2.60
C GLY A 334 8.51 -7.70 -2.25
N GLY A 335 7.90 -7.97 -1.10
CA GLY A 335 6.67 -7.37 -0.63
C GLY A 335 6.87 -6.33 0.50
N GLY A 336 5.78 -6.04 1.21
CA GLY A 336 5.76 -5.13 2.36
C GLY A 336 6.70 -5.57 3.49
N LEU A 337 6.89 -6.88 3.69
CA LEU A 337 7.83 -7.41 4.69
C LEU A 337 9.27 -6.93 4.46
N SER A 338 9.71 -6.91 3.21
CA SER A 338 11.07 -6.47 2.88
C SER A 338 11.19 -4.96 2.72
N ARG A 339 10.11 -4.25 2.40
CA ARG A 339 10.13 -2.78 2.21
C ARG A 339 9.82 -2.01 3.48
N GLY A 340 8.82 -2.44 4.22
CA GLY A 340 8.23 -1.71 5.34
C GLY A 340 6.81 -1.22 5.04
N HIS A 341 6.18 -0.61 6.05
CA HIS A 341 4.76 -0.28 6.09
C HIS A 341 4.49 1.21 6.38
N PRO A 342 4.61 2.10 5.38
CA PRO A 342 4.05 3.45 5.47
C PRO A 342 2.53 3.35 5.24
N ILE A 343 1.73 3.29 6.32
CA ILE A 343 0.32 2.85 6.32
C ILE A 343 -0.48 3.39 5.13
N GLY A 344 -0.68 4.69 5.04
CA GLY A 344 -1.48 5.32 3.98
C GLY A 344 -0.89 5.20 2.57
N ALA A 345 0.40 4.87 2.45
CA ALA A 345 1.08 4.71 1.15
C ALA A 345 1.22 3.25 0.71
N SER A 346 1.08 2.28 1.61
CA SER A 346 1.48 0.89 1.36
C SER A 346 0.83 0.27 0.12
N ALA A 347 -0.48 0.45 -0.02
CA ALA A 347 -1.23 -0.07 -1.16
C ALA A 347 -0.89 0.67 -2.47
N ALA A 348 -0.64 1.98 -2.42
CA ALA A 348 -0.20 2.76 -3.57
C ALA A 348 1.23 2.36 -4.01
N ILE A 349 2.11 2.01 -3.07
CA ILE A 349 3.44 1.47 -3.39
C ILE A 349 3.32 0.13 -4.10
N ALA A 350 2.45 -0.77 -3.62
CA ALA A 350 2.18 -2.05 -4.29
C ALA A 350 1.63 -1.82 -5.72
N LEU A 351 0.72 -0.86 -5.91
CA LEU A 351 0.22 -0.50 -7.23
C LEU A 351 1.34 0.02 -8.15
N VAL A 352 2.21 0.92 -7.68
CA VAL A 352 3.36 1.41 -8.47
C VAL A 352 4.30 0.26 -8.85
N ARG A 353 4.53 -0.69 -7.95
CA ARG A 353 5.29 -1.91 -8.23
C ARG A 353 4.67 -2.74 -9.36
N LEU A 354 3.35 -2.98 -9.26
CA LEU A 354 2.61 -3.69 -10.28
C LEU A 354 2.71 -3.01 -11.66
N LEU A 355 2.50 -1.69 -11.69
CA LEU A 355 2.58 -0.89 -12.92
C LEU A 355 3.97 -0.96 -13.55
N ALA A 356 5.03 -0.86 -12.74
CA ALA A 356 6.41 -0.98 -13.22
C ALA A 356 6.70 -2.39 -13.78
N ASP A 357 6.14 -3.45 -13.19
CA ASP A 357 6.30 -4.80 -13.69
C ASP A 357 5.54 -5.05 -14.99
N LEU A 358 4.34 -4.49 -15.13
CA LEU A 358 3.57 -4.52 -16.38
C LEU A 358 4.30 -3.75 -17.50
N GLU A 359 4.84 -2.55 -17.23
CA GLU A 359 5.58 -1.75 -18.20
C GLU A 359 6.87 -2.44 -18.68
N ASN A 360 7.61 -3.07 -17.76
CA ASN A 360 8.85 -3.77 -18.08
C ASN A 360 8.65 -5.10 -18.85
N ASN A 361 7.43 -5.57 -18.95
CA ASN A 361 7.08 -6.83 -19.65
C ASN A 361 5.91 -6.60 -20.62
N PRO A 362 6.05 -5.77 -21.65
CA PRO A 362 4.95 -5.39 -22.51
C PRO A 362 4.51 -6.59 -23.37
N GLN A 363 3.42 -7.23 -23.03
CA GLN A 363 2.73 -8.23 -23.83
C GLN A 363 1.27 -7.83 -23.97
N PRO A 364 0.61 -8.13 -25.08
CA PRO A 364 -0.81 -7.86 -25.25
C PRO A 364 -1.65 -8.52 -24.14
N ASP A 365 -2.72 -7.85 -23.73
CA ASP A 365 -3.73 -8.36 -22.81
C ASP A 365 -3.22 -8.83 -21.45
N MET A 366 -2.11 -8.24 -20.97
CA MET A 366 -1.62 -8.54 -19.63
C MET A 366 -2.44 -7.83 -18.56
N HIS A 367 -2.80 -8.61 -17.55
CA HIS A 367 -3.48 -8.12 -16.36
C HIS A 367 -2.65 -8.38 -15.11
N GLY A 368 -2.72 -7.45 -14.17
CA GLY A 368 -2.13 -7.57 -12.85
C GLY A 368 -3.16 -7.29 -11.76
N LEU A 369 -2.92 -7.84 -10.58
CA LEU A 369 -3.74 -7.70 -9.39
C LEU A 369 -2.93 -7.02 -8.30
N VAL A 370 -3.49 -6.02 -7.65
CA VAL A 370 -2.96 -5.46 -6.40
C VAL A 370 -3.98 -5.67 -5.29
N ALA A 371 -3.52 -6.06 -4.09
CA ALA A 371 -4.38 -6.30 -2.95
C ALA A 371 -3.73 -5.85 -1.62
N VAL A 372 -4.57 -5.49 -0.66
CA VAL A 372 -4.16 -5.05 0.67
C VAL A 372 -5.26 -5.34 1.69
N ALA A 373 -4.87 -5.69 2.90
CA ALA A 373 -5.76 -5.73 4.05
C ALA A 373 -5.45 -4.57 5.00
N GLY A 374 -6.48 -4.04 5.64
CA GLY A 374 -6.40 -2.94 6.60
C GLY A 374 -6.97 -3.30 7.96
N ALA A 375 -6.52 -2.60 8.99
CA ALA A 375 -7.06 -2.73 10.34
C ALA A 375 -8.58 -2.52 10.35
N GLY A 376 -9.28 -3.15 11.29
CA GLY A 376 -10.74 -3.11 11.36
C GLY A 376 -11.44 -4.04 10.37
N GLY A 377 -10.72 -4.95 9.71
CA GLY A 377 -11.31 -5.89 8.74
C GLY A 377 -11.54 -5.29 7.36
N LEU A 378 -10.83 -4.22 7.00
CA LEU A 378 -10.92 -3.62 5.67
C LEU A 378 -10.06 -4.39 4.66
N GLY A 379 -10.51 -4.45 3.41
CA GLY A 379 -9.76 -5.01 2.29
C GLY A 379 -9.99 -4.22 1.01
N SER A 380 -8.93 -4.02 0.25
CA SER A 380 -8.99 -3.32 -1.04
C SER A 380 -8.16 -4.07 -2.08
N ALA A 381 -8.68 -4.17 -3.29
CA ALA A 381 -8.00 -4.78 -4.41
C ALA A 381 -8.39 -4.14 -5.74
N ALA A 382 -7.46 -4.13 -6.71
CA ALA A 382 -7.73 -3.62 -8.05
C ALA A 382 -7.10 -4.51 -9.13
N VAL A 383 -7.75 -4.56 -10.28
CA VAL A 383 -7.24 -5.18 -11.52
C VAL A 383 -6.83 -4.08 -12.48
N ILE A 384 -5.61 -4.18 -13.00
CA ILE A 384 -4.98 -3.27 -13.94
C ILE A 384 -4.64 -4.03 -15.21
N ALA A 385 -4.90 -3.43 -16.37
CA ALA A 385 -4.41 -3.92 -17.66
C ALA A 385 -3.27 -3.04 -18.16
N ASN A 386 -2.26 -3.63 -18.80
CA ASN A 386 -1.30 -2.83 -19.55
C ASN A 386 -1.98 -2.24 -20.80
N GLN A 387 -1.47 -1.11 -21.28
CA GLN A 387 -1.78 -0.63 -22.62
C GLN A 387 -0.74 -1.24 -23.57
N SER A 388 -1.20 -1.93 -24.60
CA SER A 388 -0.30 -2.32 -25.70
C SER A 388 0.17 -1.06 -26.41
N PRO A 389 1.45 -0.99 -26.79
CA PRO A 389 2.00 0.14 -27.54
C PRO A 389 1.33 0.33 -28.89
#